data_4677001cc7c16bac6b330a2adf4cfb18
#
_entry.id   4677001cc7c16bac6b330a2adf4cfb18
#
_cell.length_a   1.000
_cell.length_b   1.000
_cell.length_c   1.000
_cell.angle_alpha   90.00
_cell.angle_beta   90.00
_cell.angle_gamma   90.00
#
_symmetry.space_group_name_H-M   'P 1'
#
loop_
_entity.id
_entity.type
_entity.pdbx_description
1 polymer ?
#
loop_
_entity_poly.entity_id
_entity_poly.type
_entity_poly.pdbx_seq_one_letter_code
_entity_poly.pdbx_strand_id
1 'polypeptide(L)'
;RMVKFRTAAVISSVFVIIGAVFAGGGAAETLNELGSVNAPAGAFMVGLAAALSVYWMNKSRISVSTSQAIVGAIVGWNVYSGKPTDISLFSAIAGTWVLCPVLSGLLAVAVYQLARSIIVRAKVSLLRQDLYTRAGLVLAGAFGAYALGANNIANVMGVFIPSNRLQPLTFPGGYTLSSEQVLFLLGAVAIAVGIATYSGRIMQTVGRNICMMSPLAAWVVVVAQSLVLFLFASDGLHDWLEQNGIPALPLVPVSSSQAVIGAVIGIGLFKGGHGINWNLIGRIFIGWIATPVIAALICFVSLFFLENVFNLAVYD
;
A
#
# COMPACT_ATOMS: atom_id res chain seq x y z
N ARG A 1 4.68 -18.78 16.14
CA ARG A 1 5.59 -18.01 15.25
C ARG A 1 6.15 -18.97 14.20
N MET A 2 5.65 -18.89 12.97
CA MET A 2 6.10 -19.81 11.89
C MET A 2 7.44 -19.36 11.29
N VAL A 3 7.73 -18.06 11.27
CA VAL A 3 9.00 -17.47 10.78
C VAL A 3 9.54 -16.51 11.84
N LYS A 4 10.88 -16.43 11.98
CA LYS A 4 11.53 -15.47 12.86
C LYS A 4 11.33 -14.05 12.31
N PHE A 5 11.05 -13.07 13.18
CA PHE A 5 10.81 -11.68 12.78
C PHE A 5 11.98 -11.11 11.96
N ARG A 6 13.22 -11.32 12.40
CA ARG A 6 14.39 -10.81 11.67
C ARG A 6 14.47 -11.33 10.24
N THR A 7 14.23 -12.62 10.03
CA THR A 7 14.23 -13.22 8.69
C THR A 7 13.11 -12.63 7.81
N ALA A 8 11.90 -12.51 8.38
CA ALA A 8 10.79 -11.90 7.66
C ALA A 8 11.08 -10.43 7.31
N ALA A 9 11.63 -9.65 8.25
CA ALA A 9 11.97 -8.24 8.02
C ALA A 9 13.03 -8.07 6.91
N VAL A 10 14.09 -8.90 6.90
CA VAL A 10 15.12 -8.83 5.86
C VAL A 10 14.54 -9.19 4.49
N ILE A 11 13.80 -10.30 4.38
CA ILE A 11 13.16 -10.70 3.13
C ILE A 11 12.21 -9.58 2.65
N SER A 12 11.33 -9.07 3.52
CA SER A 12 10.40 -8.01 3.17
C SER A 12 11.13 -6.73 2.73
N SER A 13 12.20 -6.33 3.41
CA SER A 13 12.98 -5.14 3.03
C SER A 13 13.60 -5.27 1.64
N VAL A 14 14.19 -6.43 1.33
CA VAL A 14 14.79 -6.68 0.02
C VAL A 14 13.73 -6.63 -1.09
N PHE A 15 12.62 -7.35 -0.92
CA PHE A 15 11.57 -7.42 -1.94
C PHE A 15 10.78 -6.12 -2.07
N VAL A 16 10.59 -5.34 -0.99
CA VAL A 16 10.03 -3.98 -1.06
C VAL A 16 10.91 -3.07 -1.91
N ILE A 17 12.23 -3.10 -1.72
CA ILE A 17 13.16 -2.28 -2.50
C ILE A 17 13.09 -2.68 -3.98
N ILE A 18 13.12 -3.97 -4.28
CA ILE A 18 13.02 -4.46 -5.67
C ILE A 18 11.69 -4.01 -6.30
N GLY A 19 10.57 -4.22 -5.62
CA GLY A 19 9.25 -3.83 -6.12
C GLY A 19 9.13 -2.32 -6.36
N ALA A 20 9.58 -1.52 -5.41
CA ALA A 20 9.55 -0.06 -5.50
C ALA A 20 10.38 0.49 -6.67
N VAL A 21 11.61 0.00 -6.84
CA VAL A 21 12.54 0.52 -7.87
C VAL A 21 12.16 0.09 -9.27
N PHE A 22 11.65 -1.13 -9.44
CA PHE A 22 11.43 -1.73 -10.76
C PHE A 22 9.97 -1.78 -11.22
N ALA A 23 9.01 -1.58 -10.33
CA ALA A 23 7.58 -1.67 -10.66
C ALA A 23 6.72 -0.60 -9.97
N GLY A 24 7.33 0.51 -9.53
CA GLY A 24 6.59 1.57 -8.81
C GLY A 24 6.13 2.73 -9.69
N GLY A 25 6.49 2.75 -10.97
CA GLY A 25 6.28 3.88 -11.88
C GLY A 25 4.81 4.24 -12.07
N GLY A 26 3.99 3.33 -12.55
CA GLY A 26 2.62 3.63 -12.95
C GLY A 26 1.74 4.19 -11.84
N ALA A 27 1.77 3.58 -10.64
CA ALA A 27 1.01 4.10 -9.51
C ALA A 27 1.54 5.47 -9.03
N ALA A 28 2.85 5.73 -9.18
CA ALA A 28 3.46 7.00 -8.78
C ALA A 28 3.13 8.13 -9.77
N GLU A 29 3.10 7.84 -11.06
CA GLU A 29 2.70 8.77 -12.11
C GLU A 29 1.25 9.21 -11.95
N THR A 30 0.32 8.27 -11.74
CA THR A 30 -1.09 8.56 -11.48
C THR A 30 -1.27 9.48 -10.26
N LEU A 31 -0.50 9.26 -9.20
CA LEU A 31 -0.58 10.12 -8.01
C LEU A 31 0.01 11.52 -8.27
N ASN A 32 1.04 11.60 -9.10
CA ASN A 32 1.61 12.87 -9.55
C ASN A 32 0.59 13.68 -10.38
N GLU A 33 -0.12 13.02 -11.31
CA GLU A 33 -1.14 13.68 -12.13
C GLU A 33 -2.29 14.26 -11.30
N LEU A 34 -2.65 13.63 -10.18
CA LEU A 34 -3.72 14.12 -9.29
C LEU A 34 -3.43 15.53 -8.74
N GLY A 35 -2.16 15.86 -8.47
CA GLY A 35 -1.79 17.11 -7.81
C GLY A 35 -0.75 17.94 -8.55
N SER A 36 0.13 17.34 -9.37
CA SER A 36 1.26 17.99 -10.02
C SER A 36 2.02 18.97 -9.10
N VAL A 37 2.37 18.48 -7.90
CA VAL A 37 3.04 19.29 -6.87
C VAL A 37 4.44 19.67 -7.34
N ASN A 38 4.63 20.91 -7.77
CA ASN A 38 5.79 21.35 -8.54
C ASN A 38 6.89 22.00 -7.70
N ALA A 39 6.62 22.36 -6.45
CA ALA A 39 7.61 22.95 -5.55
C ALA A 39 8.07 21.94 -4.48
N PRO A 40 9.39 21.82 -4.19
CA PRO A 40 9.93 20.89 -3.20
C PRO A 40 9.36 21.06 -1.79
N ALA A 41 9.12 22.32 -1.36
CA ALA A 41 8.54 22.60 -0.04
C ALA A 41 7.08 22.16 0.02
N GLY A 42 6.31 22.33 -1.07
CA GLY A 42 4.95 21.80 -1.20
C GLY A 42 4.94 20.28 -1.13
N ALA A 43 5.79 19.60 -1.90
CA ALA A 43 5.90 18.14 -1.90
C ALA A 43 6.27 17.59 -0.51
N PHE A 44 7.24 18.23 0.17
CA PHE A 44 7.61 17.87 1.54
C PHE A 44 6.41 17.98 2.48
N MET A 45 5.65 19.07 2.39
CA MET A 45 4.51 19.28 3.29
C MET A 45 3.36 18.32 3.03
N VAL A 46 3.09 17.98 1.76
CA VAL A 46 2.11 16.95 1.38
C VAL A 46 2.50 15.60 2.00
N GLY A 47 3.76 15.20 1.85
CA GLY A 47 4.27 13.96 2.44
C GLY A 47 4.22 13.97 3.97
N LEU A 48 4.61 15.07 4.60
CA LEU A 48 4.59 15.23 6.06
C LEU A 48 3.16 15.22 6.61
N ALA A 49 2.23 15.92 5.98
CA ALA A 49 0.81 15.94 6.39
C ALA A 49 0.18 14.56 6.33
N ALA A 50 0.46 13.79 5.27
CA ALA A 50 0.04 12.40 5.17
C ALA A 50 0.65 11.54 6.28
N ALA A 51 1.95 11.66 6.53
CA ALA A 51 2.66 10.91 7.57
C ALA A 51 2.14 11.23 8.98
N LEU A 52 1.92 12.50 9.30
CA LEU A 52 1.37 12.94 10.60
C LEU A 52 -0.06 12.41 10.81
N SER A 53 -0.89 12.44 9.77
CA SER A 53 -2.25 11.91 9.82
C SER A 53 -2.26 10.41 10.14
N VAL A 54 -1.45 9.63 9.42
CA VAL A 54 -1.31 8.19 9.63
C VAL A 54 -0.72 7.90 11.02
N TYR A 55 0.28 8.64 11.44
CA TYR A 55 0.89 8.47 12.76
C TYR A 55 -0.12 8.70 13.89
N TRP A 56 -0.91 9.77 13.81
CA TRP A 56 -1.91 10.12 14.83
C TRP A 56 -3.01 9.09 14.91
N MET A 57 -3.54 8.67 13.76
CA MET A 57 -4.58 7.64 13.69
C MET A 57 -4.09 6.28 14.20
N ASN A 58 -2.86 5.88 13.85
CA ASN A 58 -2.26 4.64 14.35
C ASN A 58 -2.01 4.68 15.87
N LYS A 59 -1.62 5.83 16.42
CA LYS A 59 -1.50 6.03 17.87
C LYS A 59 -2.86 5.86 18.57
N SER A 60 -3.95 6.23 17.90
CA SER A 60 -5.33 6.01 18.36
C SER A 60 -5.83 4.56 18.13
N ARG A 61 -4.94 3.64 17.73
CA ARG A 61 -5.21 2.21 17.45
C ARG A 61 -6.22 1.99 16.32
N ILE A 62 -6.34 2.93 15.40
CA ILE A 62 -7.15 2.81 14.19
C ILE A 62 -6.21 2.53 13.04
N SER A 63 -6.36 1.36 12.41
CA SER A 63 -5.60 1.03 11.19
C SER A 63 -6.17 1.82 10.03
N VAL A 64 -5.34 2.69 9.44
CA VAL A 64 -5.73 3.59 8.36
C VAL A 64 -4.91 3.33 7.09
N SER A 65 -5.27 3.99 6.02
CA SER A 65 -4.67 3.87 4.71
C SER A 65 -3.69 5.00 4.43
N THR A 66 -2.45 4.66 4.12
CA THR A 66 -1.44 5.63 3.66
C THR A 66 -1.82 6.22 2.30
N SER A 67 -2.40 5.41 1.40
CA SER A 67 -2.85 5.91 0.09
C SER A 67 -3.98 6.93 0.22
N GLN A 68 -4.90 6.75 1.15
CA GLN A 68 -5.94 7.75 1.43
C GLN A 68 -5.37 9.02 2.05
N ALA A 69 -4.38 8.89 2.92
CA ALA A 69 -3.74 10.04 3.55
C ALA A 69 -3.00 10.92 2.53
N ILE A 70 -2.23 10.32 1.62
CA ILE A 70 -1.49 11.08 0.61
C ILE A 70 -2.44 11.73 -0.40
N VAL A 71 -3.47 11.04 -0.86
CA VAL A 71 -4.50 11.60 -1.73
C VAL A 71 -5.20 12.79 -1.07
N GLY A 72 -5.59 12.65 0.21
CA GLY A 72 -6.16 13.76 0.97
C GLY A 72 -5.21 14.95 1.09
N ALA A 73 -3.93 14.73 1.38
CA ALA A 73 -2.92 15.78 1.48
C ALA A 73 -2.71 16.50 0.12
N ILE A 74 -2.71 15.77 -1.01
CA ILE A 74 -2.65 16.34 -2.36
C ILE A 74 -3.87 17.23 -2.64
N VAL A 75 -5.07 16.76 -2.30
CA VAL A 75 -6.29 17.57 -2.44
C VAL A 75 -6.19 18.84 -1.59
N GLY A 76 -5.65 18.74 -0.36
CA GLY A 76 -5.38 19.90 0.49
C GLY A 76 -4.40 20.90 -0.15
N TRP A 77 -3.36 20.40 -0.82
CA TRP A 77 -2.43 21.22 -1.58
C TRP A 77 -3.10 21.87 -2.81
N ASN A 78 -3.91 21.14 -3.57
CA ASN A 78 -4.65 21.66 -4.71
C ASN A 78 -5.58 22.82 -4.28
N VAL A 79 -6.32 22.63 -3.19
CA VAL A 79 -7.20 23.69 -2.65
C VAL A 79 -6.40 24.92 -2.22
N TYR A 80 -5.23 24.73 -1.59
CA TYR A 80 -4.37 25.82 -1.14
C TYR A 80 -3.76 26.59 -2.32
N SER A 81 -3.24 25.88 -3.32
CA SER A 81 -2.59 26.46 -4.50
C SER A 81 -3.58 27.02 -5.54
N GLY A 82 -4.89 26.81 -5.34
CA GLY A 82 -5.91 27.19 -6.30
C GLY A 82 -5.94 26.32 -7.56
N LYS A 83 -5.23 25.20 -7.60
CA LYS A 83 -5.21 24.28 -8.75
C LYS A 83 -6.41 23.36 -8.70
N PRO A 84 -7.09 23.07 -9.84
CA PRO A 84 -8.20 22.15 -9.86
C PRO A 84 -7.72 20.72 -9.60
N THR A 85 -8.49 19.98 -8.80
CA THR A 85 -8.31 18.53 -8.68
C THR A 85 -9.00 17.84 -9.84
N ASP A 86 -8.34 16.94 -10.54
CA ASP A 86 -8.98 16.11 -11.56
C ASP A 86 -10.00 15.18 -10.89
N ILE A 87 -11.29 15.50 -11.07
CA ILE A 87 -12.40 14.75 -10.46
C ILE A 87 -12.51 13.34 -11.05
N SER A 88 -12.18 13.15 -12.34
CA SER A 88 -12.20 11.84 -12.97
C SER A 88 -11.17 10.92 -12.34
N LEU A 89 -9.93 11.38 -12.24
CA LEU A 89 -8.83 10.66 -11.62
C LEU A 89 -9.07 10.43 -10.12
N PHE A 90 -9.54 11.47 -9.41
CA PHE A 90 -9.91 11.33 -8.00
C PHE A 90 -10.99 10.28 -7.78
N SER A 91 -12.05 10.28 -8.63
CA SER A 91 -13.13 9.29 -8.51
C SER A 91 -12.68 7.87 -8.84
N ALA A 92 -11.76 7.71 -9.81
CA ALA A 92 -11.13 6.41 -10.10
C ALA A 92 -10.35 5.89 -8.89
N ILE A 93 -9.52 6.73 -8.27
CA ILE A 93 -8.76 6.39 -7.05
C ILE A 93 -9.73 6.08 -5.89
N ALA A 94 -10.74 6.94 -5.65
CA ALA A 94 -11.71 6.74 -4.57
C ALA A 94 -12.55 5.48 -4.77
N GLY A 95 -12.88 5.13 -6.01
CA GLY A 95 -13.55 3.88 -6.37
C GLY A 95 -12.76 2.64 -5.92
N THR A 96 -11.43 2.70 -5.99
CA THR A 96 -10.58 1.59 -5.50
C THR A 96 -10.65 1.40 -3.98
N TRP A 97 -11.04 2.41 -3.21
CA TRP A 97 -11.20 2.27 -1.76
C TRP A 97 -12.35 1.32 -1.38
N VAL A 98 -13.30 1.14 -2.28
CA VAL A 98 -14.37 0.14 -2.15
C VAL A 98 -14.02 -1.14 -2.90
N LEU A 99 -13.49 -1.02 -4.11
CA LEU A 99 -13.17 -2.17 -4.97
C LEU A 99 -12.06 -3.04 -4.35
N CYS A 100 -11.02 -2.44 -3.80
CA CYS A 100 -9.87 -3.14 -3.23
C CYS A 100 -10.25 -4.14 -2.11
N PRO A 101 -10.96 -3.76 -1.03
CA PRO A 101 -11.35 -4.71 0.00
C PRO A 101 -12.35 -5.76 -0.50
N VAL A 102 -13.26 -5.42 -1.42
CA VAL A 102 -14.21 -6.38 -2.01
C VAL A 102 -13.46 -7.41 -2.84
N LEU A 103 -12.60 -6.96 -3.77
CA LEU A 103 -11.80 -7.84 -4.62
C LEU A 103 -10.89 -8.76 -3.77
N SER A 104 -10.25 -8.19 -2.75
CA SER A 104 -9.40 -8.96 -1.84
C SER A 104 -10.19 -10.02 -1.06
N GLY A 105 -11.40 -9.68 -0.63
CA GLY A 105 -12.31 -10.63 0.03
C GLY A 105 -12.72 -11.79 -0.88
N LEU A 106 -13.10 -11.49 -2.12
CA LEU A 106 -13.46 -12.50 -3.12
C LEU A 106 -12.28 -13.41 -3.46
N LEU A 107 -11.10 -12.82 -3.72
CA LEU A 107 -9.87 -13.59 -3.99
C LEU A 107 -9.49 -14.46 -2.80
N ALA A 108 -9.62 -13.94 -1.56
CA ALA A 108 -9.33 -14.72 -0.37
C ALA A 108 -10.25 -15.95 -0.25
N VAL A 109 -11.54 -15.80 -0.53
CA VAL A 109 -12.48 -16.94 -0.54
C VAL A 109 -12.11 -17.94 -1.63
N ALA A 110 -11.83 -17.50 -2.83
CA ALA A 110 -11.45 -18.37 -3.96
C ALA A 110 -10.15 -19.14 -3.66
N VAL A 111 -9.09 -18.45 -3.22
CA VAL A 111 -7.80 -19.07 -2.86
C VAL A 111 -7.96 -20.02 -1.67
N TYR A 112 -8.80 -19.67 -0.68
CA TYR A 112 -9.06 -20.54 0.46
C TYR A 112 -9.75 -21.85 0.07
N GLN A 113 -10.77 -21.78 -0.80
CA GLN A 113 -11.47 -22.95 -1.31
C GLN A 113 -10.53 -23.85 -2.14
N LEU A 114 -9.72 -23.24 -3.00
CA LEU A 114 -8.75 -23.96 -3.82
C LEU A 114 -7.72 -24.69 -2.94
N ALA A 115 -7.08 -23.96 -2.01
CA ALA A 115 -6.09 -24.54 -1.10
C ALA A 115 -6.67 -25.66 -0.25
N ARG A 116 -7.88 -25.48 0.31
CA ARG A 116 -8.59 -26.52 1.07
C ARG A 116 -8.87 -27.74 0.21
N SER A 117 -9.35 -27.57 -1.00
CA SER A 117 -9.63 -28.65 -1.93
C SER A 117 -8.38 -29.47 -2.26
N ILE A 118 -7.25 -28.79 -2.53
CA ILE A 118 -5.96 -29.44 -2.79
C ILE A 118 -5.50 -30.25 -1.58
N ILE A 119 -5.54 -29.66 -0.37
CA ILE A 119 -5.09 -30.33 0.86
C ILE A 119 -5.92 -31.59 1.12
N VAL A 120 -7.25 -31.52 0.97
CA VAL A 120 -8.16 -32.63 1.21
C VAL A 120 -7.97 -33.74 0.16
N ARG A 121 -7.90 -33.38 -1.12
CA ARG A 121 -7.74 -34.35 -2.21
C ARG A 121 -6.37 -35.05 -2.18
N ALA A 122 -5.31 -34.31 -1.89
CA ALA A 122 -3.95 -34.84 -1.83
C ALA A 122 -3.66 -35.60 -0.52
N LYS A 123 -4.62 -35.69 0.41
CA LYS A 123 -4.46 -36.34 1.73
C LYS A 123 -3.17 -35.97 2.44
N VAL A 124 -2.81 -34.68 2.40
CA VAL A 124 -1.55 -34.16 2.95
C VAL A 124 -1.49 -34.37 4.45
N SER A 125 -0.45 -35.04 4.95
CA SER A 125 -0.26 -35.23 6.40
C SER A 125 -0.05 -33.89 7.11
N LEU A 126 -0.43 -33.78 8.38
CA LEU A 126 -0.32 -32.54 9.17
C LEU A 126 1.10 -31.98 9.20
N LEU A 127 2.14 -32.83 9.26
CA LEU A 127 3.53 -32.40 9.23
C LEU A 127 3.91 -31.77 7.90
N ARG A 128 3.51 -32.36 6.78
CA ARG A 128 3.75 -31.80 5.45
C ARG A 128 2.94 -30.52 5.23
N GLN A 129 1.72 -30.45 5.74
CA GLN A 129 0.90 -29.24 5.70
C GLN A 129 1.57 -28.09 6.45
N ASP A 130 2.15 -28.31 7.63
CA ASP A 130 2.89 -27.28 8.37
C ASP A 130 4.11 -26.80 7.59
N LEU A 131 4.91 -27.72 7.03
CA LEU A 131 6.05 -27.39 6.20
C LEU A 131 5.66 -26.55 4.96
N TYR A 132 4.66 -26.99 4.20
CA TYR A 132 4.19 -26.28 3.01
C TYR A 132 3.59 -24.92 3.35
N THR A 133 2.88 -24.79 4.47
CA THR A 133 2.34 -23.49 4.92
C THR A 133 3.46 -22.55 5.33
N ARG A 134 4.53 -23.01 5.98
CA ARG A 134 5.69 -22.18 6.31
C ARG A 134 6.43 -21.71 5.08
N ALA A 135 6.75 -22.62 4.14
CA ALA A 135 7.39 -22.27 2.88
C ALA A 135 6.50 -21.30 2.05
N GLY A 136 5.21 -21.62 1.96
CA GLY A 136 4.23 -20.78 1.29
C GLY A 136 4.11 -19.38 1.91
N LEU A 137 4.19 -19.23 3.24
CA LEU A 137 4.21 -17.93 3.90
C LEU A 137 5.45 -17.11 3.57
N VAL A 138 6.61 -17.74 3.44
CA VAL A 138 7.84 -17.04 3.05
C VAL A 138 7.73 -16.55 1.61
N LEU A 139 7.29 -17.42 0.68
CA LEU A 139 7.13 -17.08 -0.74
C LEU A 139 6.05 -16.01 -0.94
N ALA A 140 4.87 -16.21 -0.34
CA ALA A 140 3.78 -15.24 -0.40
C ALA A 140 4.16 -13.92 0.28
N GLY A 141 4.94 -13.96 1.37
CA GLY A 141 5.45 -12.78 2.04
C GLY A 141 6.47 -12.02 1.20
N ALA A 142 7.36 -12.71 0.49
CA ALA A 142 8.30 -12.10 -0.44
C ALA A 142 7.56 -11.43 -1.62
N PHE A 143 6.63 -12.15 -2.26
CA PHE A 143 5.79 -11.61 -3.32
C PHE A 143 4.94 -10.42 -2.82
N GLY A 144 4.34 -10.55 -1.63
CA GLY A 144 3.56 -9.47 -1.01
C GLY A 144 4.40 -8.25 -0.69
N ALA A 145 5.65 -8.43 -0.26
CA ALA A 145 6.58 -7.34 -0.04
C ALA A 145 6.97 -6.64 -1.35
N TYR A 146 7.18 -7.39 -2.42
CA TYR A 146 7.39 -6.84 -3.76
C TYR A 146 6.19 -6.01 -4.23
N ALA A 147 4.98 -6.58 -4.19
CA ALA A 147 3.76 -5.90 -4.58
C ALA A 147 3.47 -4.66 -3.72
N LEU A 148 3.78 -4.74 -2.40
CA LEU A 148 3.69 -3.61 -1.48
C LEU A 148 4.67 -2.51 -1.86
N GLY A 149 5.91 -2.85 -2.22
CA GLY A 149 6.92 -1.90 -2.66
C GLY A 149 6.47 -1.15 -3.92
N ALA A 150 6.06 -1.89 -4.94
CA ALA A 150 5.53 -1.33 -6.19
C ALA A 150 4.34 -0.39 -5.97
N ASN A 151 3.38 -0.80 -5.15
CA ASN A 151 2.18 0.00 -4.87
C ASN A 151 2.45 1.21 -3.95
N ASN A 152 3.24 1.02 -2.88
CA ASN A 152 3.35 2.04 -1.84
C ASN A 152 4.44 3.08 -2.10
N ILE A 153 5.36 2.85 -3.04
CA ILE A 153 6.36 3.86 -3.39
C ILE A 153 5.71 5.13 -3.93
N ALA A 154 4.58 5.00 -4.61
CA ALA A 154 3.74 6.12 -5.04
C ALA A 154 3.35 7.02 -3.87
N ASN A 155 2.92 6.43 -2.75
CA ASN A 155 2.50 7.18 -1.55
C ASN A 155 3.65 7.91 -0.86
N VAL A 156 4.88 7.46 -1.06
CA VAL A 156 6.09 8.01 -0.40
C VAL A 156 6.80 9.00 -1.30
N MET A 157 6.92 8.70 -2.59
CA MET A 157 7.76 9.47 -3.53
C MET A 157 7.00 10.06 -4.71
N GLY A 158 5.76 9.68 -4.99
CA GLY A 158 5.01 10.17 -6.15
C GLY A 158 4.91 11.69 -6.21
N VAL A 159 4.68 12.36 -5.09
CA VAL A 159 4.60 13.83 -5.00
C VAL A 159 5.93 14.55 -5.22
N PHE A 160 7.07 13.84 -5.18
CA PHE A 160 8.38 14.42 -5.40
C PHE A 160 8.87 14.29 -6.86
N ILE A 161 8.15 13.56 -7.72
CA ILE A 161 8.53 13.33 -9.11
C ILE A 161 8.71 14.65 -9.87
N PRO A 162 7.76 15.63 -9.83
CA PRO A 162 7.91 16.88 -10.59
C PRO A 162 9.09 17.74 -10.16
N SER A 163 9.44 17.68 -8.88
CA SER A 163 10.55 18.43 -8.30
C SER A 163 11.86 17.64 -8.23
N ASN A 164 11.89 16.43 -8.80
CA ASN A 164 13.07 15.55 -8.74
C ASN A 164 14.24 16.12 -9.57
N ARG A 165 15.36 16.37 -8.88
CA ARG A 165 16.63 16.85 -9.47
C ARG A 165 17.76 15.83 -9.34
N LEU A 166 17.46 14.60 -8.96
CA LEU A 166 18.47 13.55 -8.85
C LEU A 166 19.01 13.17 -10.22
N GLN A 167 20.31 12.83 -10.27
CA GLN A 167 20.94 12.36 -11.49
C GLN A 167 20.78 10.84 -11.62
N PRO A 168 20.68 10.32 -12.84
CA PRO A 168 20.75 8.87 -13.08
C PRO A 168 22.04 8.29 -12.50
N LEU A 169 21.95 7.10 -11.90
CA LEU A 169 23.08 6.41 -11.28
C LEU A 169 23.55 5.25 -12.17
N THR A 170 24.76 5.39 -12.72
CA THR A 170 25.38 4.36 -13.57
C THR A 170 26.33 3.50 -12.78
N PHE A 171 26.14 2.19 -12.81
CA PHE A 171 26.99 1.20 -12.14
C PHE A 171 28.12 0.69 -13.05
N PRO A 172 29.23 0.22 -12.50
CA PRO A 172 30.23 -0.55 -13.24
C PRO A 172 29.55 -1.74 -13.95
N GLY A 173 29.65 -1.80 -15.27
CA GLY A 173 28.94 -2.81 -16.07
C GLY A 173 27.83 -2.24 -16.98
N GLY A 174 27.62 -0.91 -16.97
CA GLY A 174 26.74 -0.22 -17.92
C GLY A 174 25.27 -0.18 -17.54
N TYR A 175 24.86 -0.76 -16.42
CA TYR A 175 23.49 -0.67 -15.93
C TYR A 175 23.26 0.72 -15.30
N THR A 176 22.19 1.41 -15.73
CA THR A 176 21.85 2.74 -15.24
C THR A 176 20.45 2.75 -14.62
N LEU A 177 20.36 3.21 -13.37
CA LEU A 177 19.09 3.57 -12.75
C LEU A 177 18.67 4.97 -13.22
N SER A 178 17.44 5.12 -13.66
CA SER A 178 16.87 6.42 -14.01
C SER A 178 16.80 7.35 -12.79
N SER A 179 16.63 8.65 -13.01
CA SER A 179 16.42 9.65 -11.96
C SER A 179 15.25 9.29 -11.02
N GLU A 180 14.14 8.77 -11.56
CA GLU A 180 13.00 8.29 -10.78
C GLU A 180 13.33 7.04 -9.97
N GLN A 181 14.02 6.07 -10.57
CA GLN A 181 14.44 4.87 -9.87
C GLN A 181 15.37 5.19 -8.69
N VAL A 182 16.24 6.20 -8.81
CA VAL A 182 17.07 6.70 -7.71
C VAL A 182 16.19 7.32 -6.61
N LEU A 183 15.18 8.11 -6.98
CA LEU A 183 14.20 8.66 -6.04
C LEU A 183 13.43 7.54 -5.33
N PHE A 184 12.97 6.53 -6.07
CA PHE A 184 12.26 5.39 -5.51
C PHE A 184 13.15 4.52 -4.60
N LEU A 185 14.43 4.39 -4.92
CA LEU A 185 15.39 3.70 -4.06
C LEU A 185 15.52 4.37 -2.69
N LEU A 186 15.58 5.70 -2.65
CA LEU A 186 15.62 6.45 -1.37
C LEU A 186 14.35 6.21 -0.55
N GLY A 187 13.17 6.29 -1.18
CA GLY A 187 11.91 5.99 -0.52
C GLY A 187 11.79 4.54 -0.05
N ALA A 188 12.25 3.60 -0.87
CA ALA A 188 12.23 2.17 -0.54
C ALA A 188 13.14 1.83 0.63
N VAL A 189 14.30 2.47 0.74
CA VAL A 189 15.19 2.36 1.91
C VAL A 189 14.49 2.89 3.16
N ALA A 190 13.79 4.03 3.08
CA ALA A 190 13.02 4.54 4.21
C ALA A 190 11.89 3.58 4.62
N ILE A 191 11.18 2.96 3.68
CA ILE A 191 10.18 1.92 3.96
C ILE A 191 10.85 0.72 4.64
N ALA A 192 12.00 0.26 4.15
CA ALA A 192 12.74 -0.87 4.73
C ALA A 192 13.19 -0.59 6.17
N VAL A 193 13.64 0.63 6.48
CA VAL A 193 13.94 1.07 7.85
C VAL A 193 12.69 1.01 8.73
N GLY A 194 11.54 1.47 8.22
CA GLY A 194 10.25 1.37 8.91
C GLY A 194 9.85 -0.09 9.20
N ILE A 195 10.05 -1.00 8.25
CA ILE A 195 9.83 -2.44 8.44
C ILE A 195 10.72 -2.99 9.56
N ALA A 196 12.00 -2.66 9.56
CA ALA A 196 12.94 -3.19 10.53
C ALA A 196 12.68 -2.68 11.96
N THR A 197 12.23 -1.42 12.11
CA THR A 197 12.13 -0.73 13.41
C THR A 197 10.73 -0.79 14.02
N TYR A 198 9.68 -0.59 13.23
CA TYR A 198 8.34 -0.30 13.77
C TYR A 198 7.28 -1.38 13.50
N SER A 199 7.45 -2.22 12.47
CA SER A 199 6.42 -3.16 12.03
C SER A 199 6.02 -4.21 13.08
N GLY A 200 6.95 -4.63 13.95
CA GLY A 200 6.70 -5.64 14.96
C GLY A 200 5.56 -5.30 15.95
N ARG A 201 5.37 -4.03 16.27
CA ARG A 201 4.29 -3.57 17.15
C ARG A 201 2.93 -3.57 16.44
N ILE A 202 2.91 -3.13 15.19
CA ILE A 202 1.68 -3.08 14.37
C ILE A 202 1.16 -4.49 14.08
N MET A 203 2.05 -5.43 13.72
CA MET A 203 1.69 -6.83 13.45
C MET A 203 0.98 -7.51 14.64
N GLN A 204 1.39 -7.21 15.86
CA GLN A 204 0.74 -7.77 17.06
C GLN A 204 -0.66 -7.21 17.28
N THR A 205 -0.88 -5.95 16.94
CA THR A 205 -2.17 -5.28 17.13
C THR A 205 -3.21 -5.72 16.10
N VAL A 206 -2.84 -5.80 14.82
CA VAL A 206 -3.76 -6.16 13.72
C VAL A 206 -4.04 -7.66 13.71
N GLY A 207 -3.01 -8.49 13.88
CA GLY A 207 -3.13 -9.94 13.71
C GLY A 207 -3.95 -10.68 14.79
N ARG A 208 -4.24 -10.04 15.95
CA ARG A 208 -4.98 -10.69 17.05
C ARG A 208 -6.39 -10.15 17.24
N ASN A 209 -6.72 -8.98 16.74
CA ASN A 209 -7.91 -8.24 17.17
C ASN A 209 -9.08 -8.29 16.19
N ILE A 210 -8.85 -8.64 14.92
CA ILE A 210 -9.91 -8.63 13.89
C ILE A 210 -10.63 -9.99 13.83
N CYS A 211 -9.88 -11.08 13.68
CA CYS A 211 -10.42 -12.43 13.63
C CYS A 211 -9.30 -13.45 13.94
N MET A 212 -9.61 -14.47 14.74
CA MET A 212 -8.67 -15.58 14.95
C MET A 212 -8.60 -16.45 13.69
N MET A 213 -7.42 -16.53 13.09
CA MET A 213 -7.19 -17.24 11.84
C MET A 213 -6.30 -18.47 12.03
N SER A 214 -6.65 -19.56 11.33
CA SER A 214 -5.74 -20.70 11.16
C SER A 214 -4.53 -20.31 10.32
N PRO A 215 -3.39 -21.03 10.40
CA PRO A 215 -2.20 -20.76 9.57
C PRO A 215 -2.50 -20.73 8.08
N LEU A 216 -3.36 -21.63 7.59
CA LEU A 216 -3.80 -21.65 6.20
C LEU A 216 -4.59 -20.38 5.85
N ALA A 217 -5.50 -19.94 6.70
CA ALA A 217 -6.25 -18.70 6.45
C ALA A 217 -5.34 -17.48 6.44
N ALA A 218 -4.36 -17.41 7.33
CA ALA A 218 -3.37 -16.34 7.34
C ALA A 218 -2.52 -16.32 6.05
N TRP A 219 -2.10 -17.48 5.55
CA TRP A 219 -1.42 -17.61 4.27
C TRP A 219 -2.29 -17.10 3.12
N VAL A 220 -3.57 -17.50 3.08
CA VAL A 220 -4.52 -17.04 2.07
C VAL A 220 -4.72 -15.53 2.08
N VAL A 221 -4.82 -14.91 3.27
CA VAL A 221 -4.91 -13.45 3.40
C VAL A 221 -3.70 -12.76 2.79
N VAL A 222 -2.48 -13.26 3.07
CA VAL A 222 -1.26 -12.71 2.48
C VAL A 222 -1.27 -12.84 0.96
N VAL A 223 -1.65 -14.01 0.42
CA VAL A 223 -1.73 -14.22 -1.03
C VAL A 223 -2.76 -13.30 -1.68
N ALA A 224 -3.98 -13.22 -1.12
CA ALA A 224 -5.06 -12.43 -1.69
C ALA A 224 -4.73 -10.93 -1.72
N GLN A 225 -4.22 -10.38 -0.62
CA GLN A 225 -3.79 -8.98 -0.60
C GLN A 225 -2.64 -8.72 -1.59
N SER A 226 -1.67 -9.63 -1.67
CA SER A 226 -0.52 -9.48 -2.57
C SER A 226 -0.96 -9.46 -4.03
N LEU A 227 -1.89 -10.34 -4.40
CA LEU A 227 -2.48 -10.35 -5.74
C LEU A 227 -3.20 -9.04 -6.04
N VAL A 228 -4.00 -8.51 -5.10
CA VAL A 228 -4.68 -7.22 -5.32
C VAL A 228 -3.67 -6.09 -5.50
N LEU A 229 -2.67 -5.98 -4.63
CA LEU A 229 -1.65 -4.94 -4.78
C LEU A 229 -0.90 -5.05 -6.11
N PHE A 230 -0.57 -6.27 -6.53
CA PHE A 230 0.10 -6.53 -7.79
C PHE A 230 -0.76 -6.15 -9.01
N LEU A 231 -2.06 -6.47 -8.98
CA LEU A 231 -3.00 -6.15 -10.07
C LEU A 231 -3.13 -4.64 -10.31
N PHE A 232 -3.01 -3.81 -9.28
CA PHE A 232 -3.12 -2.35 -9.37
C PHE A 232 -1.77 -1.62 -9.49
N ALA A 233 -0.64 -2.34 -9.44
CA ALA A 233 0.69 -1.73 -9.47
C ALA A 233 1.59 -2.27 -10.58
N SER A 234 1.19 -3.30 -11.31
CA SER A 234 2.03 -3.95 -12.33
C SER A 234 1.79 -3.34 -13.70
N ASP A 235 2.70 -2.46 -14.14
CA ASP A 235 2.71 -1.89 -15.50
C ASP A 235 2.71 -3.00 -16.56
N GLY A 236 3.60 -3.97 -16.43
CA GLY A 236 3.72 -5.07 -17.40
C GLY A 236 2.46 -5.94 -17.52
N LEU A 237 1.69 -6.13 -16.43
CA LEU A 237 0.41 -6.83 -16.49
C LEU A 237 -0.67 -5.94 -17.13
N HIS A 238 -0.68 -4.66 -16.79
CA HIS A 238 -1.59 -3.67 -17.35
C HIS A 238 -1.44 -3.60 -18.87
N ASP A 239 -0.22 -3.37 -19.35
CA ASP A 239 0.11 -3.29 -20.77
C ASP A 239 -0.23 -4.61 -21.52
N TRP A 240 0.06 -5.75 -20.90
CA TRP A 240 -0.26 -7.05 -21.48
C TRP A 240 -1.77 -7.26 -21.64
N LEU A 241 -2.57 -6.85 -20.64
CA LEU A 241 -4.04 -6.93 -20.71
C LEU A 241 -4.58 -6.02 -21.82
N GLU A 242 -4.13 -4.78 -21.90
CA GLU A 242 -4.56 -3.82 -22.92
C GLU A 242 -4.19 -4.30 -24.35
N GLN A 243 -2.96 -4.80 -24.54
CA GLN A 243 -2.50 -5.33 -25.83
C GLN A 243 -3.34 -6.52 -26.31
N ASN A 244 -3.93 -7.28 -25.37
CA ASN A 244 -4.82 -8.40 -25.69
C ASN A 244 -6.31 -8.02 -25.70
N GLY A 245 -6.67 -6.73 -25.61
CA GLY A 245 -8.05 -6.25 -25.62
C GLY A 245 -8.85 -6.65 -24.37
N ILE A 246 -8.18 -6.96 -23.27
CA ILE A 246 -8.77 -7.29 -21.98
C ILE A 246 -8.80 -6.02 -21.13
N PRO A 247 -9.94 -5.64 -20.51
CA PRO A 247 -10.00 -4.49 -19.64
C PRO A 247 -8.96 -4.59 -18.51
N ALA A 248 -8.03 -3.65 -18.45
CA ALA A 248 -7.04 -3.55 -17.40
C ALA A 248 -7.59 -2.74 -16.20
N LEU A 249 -7.09 -3.07 -15.01
CA LEU A 249 -7.35 -2.25 -13.83
C LEU A 249 -6.46 -0.98 -13.88
N PRO A 250 -6.96 0.16 -13.40
CA PRO A 250 -6.15 1.38 -13.40
C PRO A 250 -4.92 1.22 -12.50
N LEU A 251 -3.78 1.74 -12.96
CA LEU A 251 -2.55 1.80 -12.16
C LEU A 251 -2.67 2.91 -11.12
N VAL A 252 -3.16 2.60 -9.96
CA VAL A 252 -3.41 3.55 -8.86
C VAL A 252 -2.91 2.99 -7.54
N PRO A 253 -2.41 3.82 -6.61
CA PRO A 253 -1.97 3.36 -5.32
C PRO A 253 -3.16 2.91 -4.47
N VAL A 254 -3.38 1.61 -4.36
CA VAL A 254 -4.44 1.03 -3.53
C VAL A 254 -3.99 0.82 -2.09
N SER A 255 -4.95 0.66 -1.21
CA SER A 255 -4.70 0.53 0.22
C SER A 255 -4.39 -0.90 0.63
N SER A 256 -3.15 -1.16 1.05
CA SER A 256 -2.75 -2.46 1.60
C SER A 256 -3.54 -2.83 2.87
N SER A 257 -3.87 -1.87 3.72
CA SER A 257 -4.70 -2.12 4.92
C SER A 257 -6.13 -2.54 4.55
N GLN A 258 -6.72 -1.92 3.51
CA GLN A 258 -8.05 -2.31 3.00
C GLN A 258 -8.02 -3.71 2.38
N ALA A 259 -6.98 -4.03 1.62
CA ALA A 259 -6.81 -5.37 1.05
C ALA A 259 -6.74 -6.46 2.12
N VAL A 260 -5.92 -6.26 3.17
CA VAL A 260 -5.85 -7.21 4.31
C VAL A 260 -7.20 -7.38 4.98
N ILE A 261 -7.86 -6.27 5.32
CA ILE A 261 -9.13 -6.30 6.06
C ILE A 261 -10.22 -6.94 5.20
N GLY A 262 -10.27 -6.62 3.91
CA GLY A 262 -11.17 -7.26 2.96
C GLY A 262 -10.98 -8.77 2.89
N ALA A 263 -9.73 -9.24 2.78
CA ALA A 263 -9.41 -10.67 2.78
C ALA A 263 -9.83 -11.36 4.09
N VAL A 264 -9.58 -10.73 5.25
CA VAL A 264 -9.97 -11.26 6.57
C VAL A 264 -11.50 -11.35 6.70
N ILE A 265 -12.21 -10.31 6.29
CA ILE A 265 -13.68 -10.28 6.30
C ILE A 265 -14.22 -11.35 5.35
N GLY A 266 -13.69 -11.46 4.13
CA GLY A 266 -14.12 -12.47 3.15
C GLY A 266 -14.01 -13.89 3.70
N ILE A 267 -12.87 -14.27 4.28
CA ILE A 267 -12.70 -15.58 4.93
C ILE A 267 -13.60 -15.72 6.15
N GLY A 268 -13.74 -14.68 6.96
CA GLY A 268 -14.59 -14.70 8.15
C GLY A 268 -16.06 -14.95 7.79
N LEU A 269 -16.60 -14.24 6.80
CA LEU A 269 -17.95 -14.42 6.27
C LEU A 269 -18.15 -15.82 5.67
N PHE A 270 -17.19 -16.29 4.87
CA PHE A 270 -17.22 -17.64 4.29
C PHE A 270 -17.27 -18.74 5.36
N LYS A 271 -16.70 -18.51 6.53
CA LYS A 271 -16.76 -19.42 7.68
C LYS A 271 -17.99 -19.22 8.58
N GLY A 272 -18.97 -18.47 8.15
CA GLY A 272 -20.22 -18.23 8.87
C GLY A 272 -20.27 -16.95 9.69
N GLY A 273 -19.28 -16.05 9.56
CA GLY A 273 -19.27 -14.72 10.20
C GLY A 273 -18.98 -14.70 11.70
N HIS A 274 -18.84 -15.88 12.33
CA HIS A 274 -18.58 -15.99 13.77
C HIS A 274 -17.13 -15.53 14.09
N GLY A 275 -16.98 -14.69 15.13
CA GLY A 275 -15.67 -14.23 15.60
C GLY A 275 -15.14 -12.99 14.88
N ILE A 276 -15.91 -12.37 13.99
CA ILE A 276 -15.57 -11.06 13.39
C ILE A 276 -15.93 -9.96 14.39
N ASN A 277 -14.95 -9.11 14.67
CA ASN A 277 -15.15 -7.93 15.53
C ASN A 277 -15.72 -6.74 14.72
N TRP A 278 -17.04 -6.71 14.53
CA TRP A 278 -17.74 -5.68 13.76
C TRP A 278 -17.54 -4.25 14.30
N ASN A 279 -17.42 -4.11 15.63
CA ASN A 279 -17.15 -2.80 16.25
C ASN A 279 -15.78 -2.26 15.85
N LEU A 280 -14.76 -3.12 15.80
CA LEU A 280 -13.44 -2.73 15.34
C LEU A 280 -13.46 -2.38 13.85
N ILE A 281 -14.14 -3.18 13.03
CA ILE A 281 -14.29 -2.92 11.60
C ILE A 281 -14.98 -1.58 11.36
N GLY A 282 -16.08 -1.28 12.06
CA GLY A 282 -16.78 0.01 11.95
C GLY A 282 -15.85 1.20 12.28
N ARG A 283 -15.04 1.08 13.33
CA ARG A 283 -14.04 2.12 13.67
C ARG A 283 -12.98 2.29 12.58
N ILE A 284 -12.54 1.21 11.94
CA ILE A 284 -11.58 1.25 10.84
C ILE A 284 -12.21 1.94 9.61
N PHE A 285 -13.47 1.64 9.27
CA PHE A 285 -14.19 2.31 8.18
C PHE A 285 -14.32 3.82 8.42
N ILE A 286 -14.66 4.24 9.64
CA ILE A 286 -14.67 5.66 10.00
C ILE A 286 -13.27 6.27 9.83
N GLY A 287 -12.22 5.56 10.22
CA GLY A 287 -10.84 5.97 10.03
C GLY A 287 -10.48 6.16 8.55
N TRP A 288 -10.98 5.30 7.66
CA TRP A 288 -10.72 5.44 6.22
C TRP A 288 -11.37 6.69 5.62
N ILE A 289 -12.52 7.11 6.13
CA ILE A 289 -13.18 8.36 5.69
C ILE A 289 -12.51 9.59 6.33
N ALA A 290 -12.17 9.51 7.61
CA ALA A 290 -11.59 10.62 8.34
C ALA A 290 -10.15 10.94 7.90
N THR A 291 -9.35 9.93 7.55
CA THR A 291 -7.93 10.09 7.24
C THR A 291 -7.65 11.07 6.12
N PRO A 292 -8.26 10.97 4.91
CA PRO A 292 -8.01 11.92 3.84
C PRO A 292 -8.43 13.34 4.20
N VAL A 293 -9.52 13.52 4.94
CA VAL A 293 -10.00 14.84 5.39
C VAL A 293 -9.00 15.45 6.37
N ILE A 294 -8.53 14.68 7.36
CA ILE A 294 -7.53 15.14 8.32
C ILE A 294 -6.22 15.50 7.62
N ALA A 295 -5.77 14.67 6.67
CA ALA A 295 -4.55 14.93 5.90
C ALA A 295 -4.66 16.21 5.06
N ALA A 296 -5.81 16.43 4.41
CA ALA A 296 -6.08 17.64 3.64
C ALA A 296 -6.02 18.90 4.53
N LEU A 297 -6.67 18.86 5.69
CA LEU A 297 -6.67 19.98 6.65
C LEU A 297 -5.27 20.28 7.19
N ILE A 298 -4.53 19.25 7.61
CA ILE A 298 -3.15 19.42 8.08
C ILE A 298 -2.29 20.02 6.97
N CYS A 299 -2.39 19.51 5.74
CA CYS A 299 -1.64 20.00 4.59
C CYS A 299 -1.95 21.47 4.34
N PHE A 300 -3.22 21.82 4.19
CA PHE A 300 -3.67 23.19 3.91
C PHE A 300 -3.15 24.19 4.96
N VAL A 301 -3.34 23.89 6.24
CA VAL A 301 -2.89 24.77 7.33
C VAL A 301 -1.36 24.88 7.36
N SER A 302 -0.65 23.78 7.17
CA SER A 302 0.80 23.77 7.21
C SER A 302 1.44 24.52 6.03
N LEU A 303 0.83 24.44 4.84
CA LEU A 303 1.26 25.21 3.67
C LEU A 303 1.14 26.70 3.92
N PHE A 304 0.07 27.16 4.57
CA PHE A 304 -0.10 28.56 4.97
C PHE A 304 1.09 29.04 5.82
N PHE A 305 1.53 28.24 6.79
CA PHE A 305 2.69 28.60 7.63
C PHE A 305 3.99 28.60 6.82
N LEU A 306 4.21 27.62 5.93
CA LEU A 306 5.42 27.57 5.11
C LEU A 306 5.56 28.80 4.21
N GLU A 307 4.48 29.20 3.57
CA GLU A 307 4.50 30.34 2.66
C GLU A 307 4.58 31.68 3.42
N ASN A 308 3.71 31.90 4.41
CA ASN A 308 3.53 33.22 5.03
C ASN A 308 4.50 33.48 6.20
N VAL A 309 5.01 32.44 6.87
CA VAL A 309 5.94 32.61 8.00
C VAL A 309 7.38 32.35 7.59
N PHE A 310 7.60 31.32 6.78
CA PHE A 310 8.95 30.93 6.36
C PHE A 310 9.33 31.44 4.96
N ASN A 311 8.43 32.11 4.25
CA ASN A 311 8.62 32.64 2.89
C ASN A 311 9.16 31.58 1.89
N LEU A 312 8.67 30.35 2.01
CA LEU A 312 9.04 29.26 1.11
C LEU A 312 8.00 29.14 -0.02
N ALA A 313 8.46 29.03 -1.26
CA ALA A 313 7.57 28.72 -2.37
C ALA A 313 7.02 27.29 -2.21
N VAL A 314 5.70 27.15 -2.06
CA VAL A 314 5.01 25.87 -1.89
C VAL A 314 4.30 25.41 -3.17
N TYR A 315 4.19 26.28 -4.16
CA TYR A 315 3.79 26.05 -5.56
C TYR A 315 4.46 27.08 -6.46
N ASP A 316 4.59 26.77 -7.77
CA ASP A 316 5.08 27.66 -8.81
C ASP A 316 3.93 28.09 -9.73
#